data_ba149bfc69e8e988dc4a742991a81988
#
_entry.id   ba149bfc69e8e988dc4a742991a81988
#
_cell.length_a   1.000
_cell.length_b   1.000
_cell.length_c   1.000
_cell.angle_alpha   90.00
_cell.angle_beta   90.00
_cell.angle_gamma   90.00
#
_symmetry.space_group_name_H-M   'P 1'
#
loop_
_entity.id
_entity.type
_entity.pdbx_description
1 polymer ?
#
loop_
_entity_poly.entity_id
_entity_poly.type
_entity_poly.pdbx_seq_one_letter_code
_entity_poly.pdbx_strand_id
1 'polypeptide(L)'
;RYCLVLIGNCAVSAVDFMNAITKFQTGKLDATGKKQLEKFETQLLKDINVDFKVLPFDPDSLKSLVREALWKYAYDSGHSLEHPQVSLLVDAMVEEELLQSTKDGYTDRTIFSLELNKRIELIIKKYTKVRKAIGILCFSRGSERLTQETSILLDLQDKFEGRFLKPDFDWTVDIGKPVQDFLRENTEVQQAYQIMLEAHGSIAFAAGRVFDTKSGVDICPVQKTILGPEIWEFDKCDRTQYQNWKVEHIARDEDTFDTALILNVRHNICSDVERYLKEQGVHVGRIINFSPEDTGSTGFSIQNGTHSSKLAMEVYAALAGRSTVERRAYLHIFAAAPNAFMFHLGQVSRPFGKCILYEYDFEQRGNCSYIPSIQFDGKGGLE
;
A
#
# COMPACT_ATOMS: atom_id res chain seq x y z
N ARG A 1 29.66 16.56 12.19
CA ARG A 1 29.03 16.01 13.42
C ARG A 1 29.42 14.55 13.51
N TYR A 2 29.75 14.07 14.71
CA TYR A 2 30.12 12.68 14.95
C TYR A 2 29.10 12.08 15.92
N CYS A 3 28.63 10.86 15.63
CA CYS A 3 27.83 10.06 16.55
C CYS A 3 28.76 9.04 17.23
N LEU A 4 28.73 8.99 18.54
CA LEU A 4 29.48 8.00 19.30
C LEU A 4 28.51 6.90 19.71
N VAL A 5 28.72 5.71 19.20
CA VAL A 5 27.97 4.53 19.61
C VAL A 5 28.82 3.77 20.63
N LEU A 6 28.39 3.80 21.89
CA LEU A 6 29.00 3.03 22.97
C LEU A 6 28.43 1.61 22.98
N ILE A 7 29.27 0.62 22.70
CA ILE A 7 28.87 -0.80 22.70
C ILE A 7 29.47 -1.47 23.95
N GLY A 8 28.70 -1.57 25.05
CA GLY A 8 29.11 -2.21 26.30
C GLY A 8 28.52 -1.58 27.55
N ASN A 9 28.60 -2.23 28.70
CA ASN A 9 28.26 -1.64 30.00
C ASN A 9 29.37 -0.66 30.39
N CYS A 10 29.08 0.64 30.34
CA CYS A 10 30.05 1.68 30.72
C CYS A 10 29.64 2.27 32.07
N ALA A 11 30.54 2.20 33.06
CA ALA A 11 30.35 2.75 34.40
C ALA A 11 30.61 4.28 34.49
N VAL A 12 30.85 4.94 33.36
CA VAL A 12 31.21 6.38 33.33
C VAL A 12 30.02 7.17 32.77
N SER A 13 29.72 8.29 33.41
CA SER A 13 28.64 9.19 32.98
C SER A 13 28.84 9.61 31.51
N ALA A 14 27.87 9.29 30.66
CA ALA A 14 27.85 9.67 29.24
C ALA A 14 27.98 11.22 29.06
N VAL A 15 27.57 11.99 30.06
CA VAL A 15 27.61 13.45 30.08
C VAL A 15 29.05 13.96 30.14
N ASP A 16 29.91 13.36 30.97
CA ASP A 16 31.31 13.77 31.10
C ASP A 16 32.11 13.47 29.83
N PHE A 17 31.80 12.36 29.20
CA PHE A 17 32.43 11.99 27.92
C PHE A 17 31.99 12.91 26.79
N MET A 18 30.71 13.21 26.67
CA MET A 18 30.19 14.14 25.66
C MET A 18 30.73 15.54 25.85
N ASN A 19 30.92 16.01 27.11
CA ASN A 19 31.53 17.28 27.41
C ASN A 19 33.01 17.31 27.00
N ALA A 20 33.75 16.24 27.20
CA ALA A 20 35.18 16.15 26.78
C ALA A 20 35.28 16.13 25.25
N ILE A 21 34.43 15.42 24.53
CA ILE A 21 34.39 15.41 23.06
C ILE A 21 34.03 16.79 22.51
N THR A 22 33.03 17.45 23.07
CA THR A 22 32.60 18.78 22.63
C THR A 22 33.76 19.80 22.81
N LYS A 23 34.51 19.73 23.92
CA LYS A 23 35.69 20.55 24.13
C LYS A 23 36.83 20.23 23.14
N PHE A 24 37.02 18.97 22.81
CA PHE A 24 37.97 18.55 21.78
C PHE A 24 37.60 19.10 20.40
N GLN A 25 36.36 18.95 19.99
CA GLN A 25 35.88 19.44 18.69
C GLN A 25 35.91 20.96 18.53
N THR A 26 35.80 21.70 19.64
CA THR A 26 35.84 23.15 19.63
C THR A 26 37.26 23.71 19.80
N GLY A 27 38.30 22.86 19.84
CA GLY A 27 39.69 23.28 20.08
C GLY A 27 39.95 23.85 21.46
N LYS A 28 39.02 23.72 22.40
CA LYS A 28 39.11 24.26 23.78
C LYS A 28 39.53 23.20 24.80
N LEU A 29 40.20 22.14 24.36
CA LEU A 29 40.68 21.09 25.26
C LEU A 29 41.87 21.60 26.05
N ASP A 30 41.68 21.90 27.32
CA ASP A 30 42.73 22.23 28.25
C ASP A 30 43.47 20.96 28.73
N ALA A 31 44.56 21.17 29.51
CA ALA A 31 45.36 20.08 30.07
C ALA A 31 44.52 19.10 30.95
N THR A 32 43.45 19.60 31.57
CA THR A 32 42.55 18.82 32.41
C THR A 32 41.61 17.92 31.54
N GLY A 33 41.13 18.45 30.44
CA GLY A 33 40.32 17.69 29.46
C GLY A 33 41.15 16.61 28.78
N LYS A 34 42.41 16.84 28.45
CA LYS A 34 43.34 15.81 27.93
C LYS A 34 43.53 14.67 28.94
N LYS A 35 43.81 14.99 30.20
CA LYS A 35 43.92 13.97 31.28
C LYS A 35 42.64 13.20 31.51
N GLN A 36 41.50 13.85 31.37
CA GLN A 36 40.21 13.16 31.44
C GLN A 36 39.99 12.22 30.28
N LEU A 37 40.39 12.60 29.07
CA LEU A 37 40.32 11.73 27.90
C LEU A 37 41.28 10.53 28.04
N GLU A 38 42.50 10.73 28.45
CA GLU A 38 43.48 9.68 28.71
C GLU A 38 43.04 8.74 29.83
N LYS A 39 42.42 9.25 30.89
CA LYS A 39 41.88 8.45 31.98
C LYS A 39 40.66 7.65 31.50
N PHE A 40 39.86 8.20 30.63
CA PHE A 40 38.73 7.57 29.99
C PHE A 40 39.17 6.43 29.08
N GLU A 41 40.18 6.69 28.23
CA GLU A 41 40.80 5.71 27.35
C GLU A 41 41.43 4.56 28.14
N THR A 42 42.13 4.86 29.21
CA THR A 42 42.76 3.85 30.11
C THR A 42 41.72 3.02 30.86
N GLN A 43 40.57 3.60 31.24
CA GLN A 43 39.52 2.90 31.96
C GLN A 43 38.68 2.04 31.04
N LEU A 44 38.46 2.50 29.82
CA LEU A 44 37.75 1.76 28.77
C LEU A 44 38.59 0.57 28.25
N LEU A 45 39.88 0.71 28.13
CA LEU A 45 40.79 -0.39 27.79
C LEU A 45 40.91 -1.44 28.89
N LYS A 46 40.66 -1.07 30.16
CA LYS A 46 40.66 -2.01 31.30
C LYS A 46 39.41 -2.82 31.46
N ASP A 47 38.25 -2.27 31.11
CA ASP A 47 36.95 -2.88 31.33
C ASP A 47 36.40 -3.73 30.19
N ILE A 48 37.27 -4.16 29.28
CA ILE A 48 37.08 -5.31 28.41
C ILE A 48 36.04 -5.20 27.28
N ASN A 49 36.47 -5.53 26.07
CA ASN A 49 35.66 -5.79 24.86
C ASN A 49 34.65 -4.70 24.44
N VAL A 50 35.04 -3.47 24.51
CA VAL A 50 34.24 -2.39 23.92
C VAL A 50 34.90 -1.96 22.61
N ASP A 51 34.30 -2.34 21.51
CA ASP A 51 34.66 -1.80 20.20
C ASP A 51 34.09 -0.39 20.07
N PHE A 52 34.99 0.62 20.08
CA PHE A 52 34.62 1.99 19.78
C PHE A 52 34.65 2.18 18.26
N LYS A 53 33.54 2.34 17.64
CA LYS A 53 33.43 2.92 16.32
C LYS A 53 32.98 4.38 16.45
N VAL A 54 33.86 5.32 16.21
CA VAL A 54 33.47 6.72 15.95
C VAL A 54 33.01 6.76 14.52
N LEU A 55 31.68 6.86 14.33
CA LEU A 55 31.09 6.94 13.01
C LEU A 55 30.86 8.41 12.67
N PRO A 56 31.37 8.89 11.54
CA PRO A 56 30.95 10.19 11.04
C PRO A 56 29.41 10.14 10.84
N PHE A 57 28.73 11.10 11.43
CA PHE A 57 27.29 11.22 11.29
C PHE A 57 26.99 11.97 9.99
N ASP A 58 27.13 11.25 8.90
CA ASP A 58 26.58 11.64 7.62
C ASP A 58 25.59 10.58 7.16
N PRO A 59 24.57 10.95 6.40
CA PRO A 59 23.52 10.02 5.96
C PRO A 59 24.07 8.82 5.18
N ASP A 60 25.13 8.98 4.42
CA ASP A 60 25.69 7.92 3.57
C ASP A 60 26.44 6.87 4.40
N SER A 61 27.19 7.30 5.41
CA SER A 61 27.84 6.41 6.38
C SER A 61 26.79 5.61 7.18
N LEU A 62 25.69 6.24 7.59
CA LEU A 62 24.60 5.56 8.28
C LEU A 62 23.90 4.55 7.37
N LYS A 63 23.63 4.92 6.12
CA LYS A 63 23.08 4.01 5.10
C LYS A 63 23.97 2.78 4.89
N SER A 64 25.26 2.97 4.84
CA SER A 64 26.21 1.86 4.67
C SER A 64 26.18 0.89 5.85
N LEU A 65 26.09 1.39 7.06
CA LEU A 65 25.99 0.56 8.28
C LEU A 65 24.67 -0.19 8.37
N VAL A 66 23.56 0.47 8.09
CA VAL A 66 22.25 -0.17 8.07
C VAL A 66 22.21 -1.24 6.99
N ARG A 67 22.80 -0.98 5.82
CA ARG A 67 22.93 -1.96 4.73
C ARG A 67 23.76 -3.17 5.15
N GLU A 68 24.91 -2.97 5.77
CA GLU A 68 25.76 -4.06 6.26
C GLU A 68 25.03 -4.90 7.32
N ALA A 69 24.35 -4.26 8.27
CA ALA A 69 23.55 -4.95 9.29
C ALA A 69 22.41 -5.78 8.69
N LEU A 70 21.70 -5.23 7.70
CA LEU A 70 20.63 -5.94 6.97
C LEU A 70 21.15 -7.14 6.19
N TRP A 71 22.26 -7.00 5.47
CA TRP A 71 22.89 -8.10 4.75
C TRP A 71 23.32 -9.21 5.68
N LYS A 72 23.97 -8.86 6.79
CA LYS A 72 24.38 -9.82 7.81
C LYS A 72 23.19 -10.55 8.41
N TYR A 73 22.15 -9.83 8.81
CA TYR A 73 20.95 -10.43 9.37
C TYR A 73 20.24 -11.35 8.37
N ALA A 74 20.12 -10.93 7.12
CA ALA A 74 19.52 -11.76 6.06
C ALA A 74 20.32 -13.05 5.84
N TYR A 75 21.66 -12.95 5.78
CA TYR A 75 22.54 -14.08 5.62
C TYR A 75 22.43 -15.06 6.80
N ASP A 76 22.51 -14.57 8.04
CA ASP A 76 22.42 -15.37 9.26
C ASP A 76 21.04 -16.04 9.41
N SER A 77 20.00 -15.44 8.85
CA SER A 77 18.62 -15.98 8.85
C SER A 77 18.28 -16.84 7.63
N GLY A 78 19.25 -17.07 6.73
CA GLY A 78 19.06 -17.89 5.52
C GLY A 78 18.17 -17.22 4.44
N HIS A 79 18.04 -15.91 4.47
CA HIS A 79 17.24 -15.15 3.51
C HIS A 79 18.10 -14.52 2.42
N SER A 80 17.60 -14.53 1.18
CA SER A 80 18.19 -13.82 0.05
C SER A 80 17.42 -12.52 -0.19
N LEU A 81 18.09 -11.37 -0.08
CA LEU A 81 17.53 -10.06 -0.39
C LEU A 81 18.06 -9.57 -1.75
N GLU A 82 17.18 -9.18 -2.65
CA GLU A 82 17.58 -8.59 -3.93
C GLU A 82 18.04 -7.13 -3.76
N HIS A 83 19.04 -6.73 -4.54
CA HIS A 83 19.73 -5.47 -4.40
C HIS A 83 18.85 -4.20 -4.45
N PRO A 84 17.80 -4.08 -5.31
CA PRO A 84 16.93 -2.91 -5.33
C PRO A 84 16.06 -2.77 -4.07
N GLN A 85 15.61 -3.88 -3.54
CA GLN A 85 14.76 -3.91 -2.33
C GLN A 85 15.55 -3.46 -1.09
N VAL A 86 16.81 -3.88 -0.98
CA VAL A 86 17.71 -3.48 0.11
C VAL A 86 17.95 -1.96 0.10
N SER A 87 18.12 -1.35 -1.06
CA SER A 87 18.38 0.10 -1.15
C SER A 87 17.18 0.92 -0.67
N LEU A 88 15.98 0.63 -1.15
CA LEU A 88 14.75 1.32 -0.72
C LEU A 88 14.50 1.19 0.78
N LEU A 89 14.81 0.03 1.32
CA LEU A 89 14.64 -0.30 2.71
C LEU A 89 15.62 0.47 3.61
N VAL A 90 16.89 0.49 3.21
CA VAL A 90 17.94 1.23 3.90
C VAL A 90 17.61 2.72 3.92
N ASP A 91 17.14 3.28 2.82
CA ASP A 91 16.78 4.69 2.73
C ASP A 91 15.62 5.02 3.67
N ALA A 92 14.55 4.22 3.67
CA ALA A 92 13.40 4.41 4.55
C ALA A 92 13.77 4.27 6.04
N MET A 93 14.59 3.28 6.41
CA MET A 93 15.04 3.10 7.79
C MET A 93 15.93 4.24 8.27
N VAL A 94 16.82 4.74 7.43
CA VAL A 94 17.72 5.84 7.79
C VAL A 94 16.93 7.13 7.97
N GLU A 95 15.96 7.42 7.11
CA GLU A 95 15.12 8.61 7.26
C GLU A 95 14.28 8.55 8.53
N GLU A 96 13.69 7.41 8.84
CA GLU A 96 12.88 7.23 10.06
C GLU A 96 13.73 7.37 11.33
N GLU A 97 14.91 6.75 11.39
CA GLU A 97 15.82 6.83 12.53
C GLU A 97 16.40 8.24 12.71
N LEU A 98 16.71 8.95 11.63
CA LEU A 98 17.13 10.34 11.68
C LEU A 98 16.05 11.26 12.24
N LEU A 99 14.78 11.02 11.88
CA LEU A 99 13.63 11.75 12.38
C LEU A 99 13.36 11.46 13.87
N GLN A 100 13.46 10.19 14.28
CA GLN A 100 13.25 9.76 15.66
C GLN A 100 14.34 10.29 16.59
N SER A 101 15.61 10.17 16.19
CA SER A 101 16.75 10.64 16.99
C SER A 101 16.78 12.16 17.19
N THR A 102 16.11 12.93 16.33
CA THR A 102 15.96 14.39 16.49
C THR A 102 14.81 14.77 17.43
N LYS A 103 13.85 13.89 17.67
CA LYS A 103 12.67 14.17 18.51
C LYS A 103 12.84 13.76 19.96
N ASP A 104 13.44 12.64 20.26
CA ASP A 104 13.28 11.97 21.57
C ASP A 104 14.52 11.98 22.46
N GLY A 105 15.67 12.52 22.04
CA GLY A 105 16.91 12.56 22.81
C GLY A 105 17.18 11.26 23.58
N TYR A 106 18.14 10.47 23.21
CA TYR A 106 18.67 9.25 23.87
C TYR A 106 17.64 8.19 24.26
N THR A 107 17.36 7.29 23.37
CA THR A 107 16.69 6.03 23.69
C THR A 107 17.69 5.05 24.32
N ASP A 108 17.25 4.29 25.33
CA ASP A 108 18.03 3.18 25.90
C ASP A 108 18.44 2.21 24.76
N ARG A 109 19.74 1.91 24.69
CA ARG A 109 20.32 1.11 23.64
C ARG A 109 19.72 -0.29 23.50
N THR A 110 19.31 -0.90 24.60
CA THR A 110 18.70 -2.23 24.60
C THR A 110 17.36 -2.17 23.93
N ILE A 111 16.58 -1.12 24.18
CA ILE A 111 15.29 -0.86 23.55
C ILE A 111 15.49 -0.57 22.07
N PHE A 112 16.47 0.26 21.70
CA PHE A 112 16.82 0.56 20.31
C PHE A 112 17.20 -0.70 19.52
N SER A 113 18.09 -1.54 20.07
CA SER A 113 18.53 -2.78 19.40
C SER A 113 17.41 -3.78 19.25
N LEU A 114 16.54 -3.91 20.23
CA LEU A 114 15.36 -4.79 20.16
C LEU A 114 14.35 -4.29 19.14
N GLU A 115 14.12 -2.99 19.10
CA GLU A 115 13.18 -2.37 18.15
C GLU A 115 13.72 -2.45 16.72
N LEU A 116 15.00 -2.15 16.53
CA LEU A 116 15.68 -2.29 15.24
C LEU A 116 15.59 -3.73 14.71
N ASN A 117 15.89 -4.73 15.56
CA ASN A 117 15.78 -6.13 15.16
C ASN A 117 14.36 -6.53 14.81
N LYS A 118 13.36 -6.08 15.58
CA LYS A 118 11.95 -6.33 15.25
C LYS A 118 11.56 -5.72 13.90
N ARG A 119 12.01 -4.50 13.62
CA ARG A 119 11.75 -3.83 12.35
C ARG A 119 12.45 -4.55 11.20
N ILE A 120 13.71 -4.95 11.37
CA ILE A 120 14.45 -5.78 10.40
C ILE A 120 13.72 -7.10 10.14
N GLU A 121 13.28 -7.80 11.18
CA GLU A 121 12.49 -9.04 11.02
C GLU A 121 11.19 -8.83 10.25
N LEU A 122 10.43 -7.79 10.59
CA LEU A 122 9.18 -7.47 9.89
C LEU A 122 9.42 -7.17 8.41
N ILE A 123 10.48 -6.44 8.12
CA ILE A 123 10.87 -6.04 6.78
C ILE A 123 11.34 -7.26 5.98
N ILE A 124 12.27 -8.06 6.53
CA ILE A 124 12.74 -9.29 5.88
C ILE A 124 11.55 -10.21 5.65
N LYS A 125 10.70 -10.42 6.64
CA LYS A 125 9.50 -11.24 6.52
C LYS A 125 8.55 -10.73 5.43
N LYS A 126 8.45 -9.42 5.25
CA LYS A 126 7.65 -8.79 4.20
C LYS A 126 8.24 -9.04 2.81
N TYR A 127 9.56 -8.88 2.65
CA TYR A 127 10.24 -8.99 1.36
C TYR A 127 10.73 -10.40 1.01
N THR A 128 10.93 -11.27 1.98
CA THR A 128 11.31 -12.69 1.75
C THR A 128 10.11 -13.62 1.66
N LYS A 129 8.90 -13.11 1.88
CA LYS A 129 7.69 -13.89 1.70
C LYS A 129 7.55 -14.25 0.21
N VAL A 130 7.86 -15.49 -0.10
CA VAL A 130 7.70 -16.01 -1.47
C VAL A 130 6.21 -15.96 -1.82
N ARG A 131 5.85 -15.04 -2.70
CA ARG A 131 4.49 -14.89 -3.22
C ARG A 131 4.40 -15.51 -4.60
N LYS A 132 3.44 -16.39 -4.78
CA LYS A 132 3.13 -16.94 -6.11
C LYS A 132 2.41 -15.87 -6.93
N ALA A 133 2.92 -15.56 -8.10
CA ALA A 133 2.35 -14.53 -8.95
C ALA A 133 1.18 -15.11 -9.78
N ILE A 134 0.02 -14.47 -9.66
CA ILE A 134 -1.20 -14.76 -10.45
C ILE A 134 -1.48 -13.56 -11.34
N GLY A 135 -1.84 -13.79 -12.61
CA GLY A 135 -2.16 -12.74 -13.57
C GLY A 135 -3.59 -12.83 -14.09
N ILE A 136 -4.20 -11.66 -14.35
CA ILE A 136 -5.41 -11.53 -15.17
C ILE A 136 -5.12 -10.54 -16.28
N LEU A 137 -5.30 -10.98 -17.51
CA LEU A 137 -4.93 -10.26 -18.72
C LEU A 137 -6.14 -10.05 -19.64
N CYS A 138 -6.50 -8.78 -19.86
CA CYS A 138 -7.57 -8.37 -20.77
C CYS A 138 -7.07 -7.52 -21.93
N PHE A 139 -5.87 -6.96 -21.84
CA PHE A 139 -5.33 -6.03 -22.83
C PHE A 139 -4.00 -6.52 -23.39
N SER A 140 -3.78 -6.31 -24.68
CA SER A 140 -2.51 -6.65 -25.36
C SER A 140 -1.32 -5.86 -24.82
N ARG A 141 -1.56 -4.64 -24.31
CA ARG A 141 -0.51 -3.82 -23.72
C ARG A 141 -0.05 -4.43 -22.39
N GLY A 142 1.20 -4.89 -22.36
CA GLY A 142 1.80 -5.51 -21.16
C GLY A 142 1.62 -7.03 -21.07
N SER A 143 1.05 -7.66 -22.12
CA SER A 143 0.85 -9.12 -22.18
C SER A 143 2.14 -9.91 -22.03
N GLU A 144 3.19 -9.55 -22.75
CA GLU A 144 4.51 -10.21 -22.68
C GLU A 144 5.04 -10.26 -21.24
N ARG A 145 5.01 -9.12 -20.58
CA ARG A 145 5.50 -9.00 -19.21
C ARG A 145 4.67 -9.85 -18.25
N LEU A 146 3.34 -9.76 -18.33
CA LEU A 146 2.48 -10.50 -17.43
C LEU A 146 2.66 -12.01 -17.61
N THR A 147 2.78 -12.48 -18.85
CA THR A 147 3.03 -13.89 -19.17
C THR A 147 4.37 -14.38 -18.61
N GLN A 148 5.40 -13.53 -18.58
CA GLN A 148 6.72 -13.89 -18.05
C GLN A 148 6.78 -13.83 -16.52
N GLU A 149 6.08 -12.88 -15.91
CA GLU A 149 6.15 -12.61 -14.47
C GLU A 149 5.12 -13.42 -13.64
N THR A 150 4.14 -14.08 -14.27
CA THR A 150 3.11 -14.85 -13.57
C THR A 150 3.28 -16.35 -13.74
N SER A 151 3.11 -17.10 -12.68
CA SER A 151 3.12 -18.57 -12.70
C SER A 151 1.78 -19.16 -13.13
N ILE A 152 0.70 -18.40 -12.99
CA ILE A 152 -0.67 -18.78 -13.36
C ILE A 152 -1.33 -17.54 -13.97
N LEU A 153 -1.90 -17.68 -15.16
CA LEU A 153 -2.47 -16.58 -15.92
C LEU A 153 -3.87 -16.93 -16.43
N LEU A 154 -4.85 -16.06 -16.16
CA LEU A 154 -6.12 -16.04 -16.86
C LEU A 154 -6.03 -15.04 -18.00
N ASP A 155 -6.03 -15.54 -19.22
CA ASP A 155 -6.05 -14.72 -20.43
C ASP A 155 -7.46 -14.59 -20.98
N LEU A 156 -7.95 -13.35 -21.00
CA LEU A 156 -9.28 -12.97 -21.49
C LEU A 156 -9.21 -12.05 -22.72
N GLN A 157 -8.04 -11.90 -23.34
CA GLN A 157 -7.85 -10.97 -24.47
C GLN A 157 -8.76 -11.27 -25.66
N ASP A 158 -9.06 -12.54 -25.89
CA ASP A 158 -9.96 -12.98 -26.97
C ASP A 158 -11.38 -12.43 -26.84
N LYS A 159 -11.81 -12.06 -25.64
CA LYS A 159 -13.14 -11.51 -25.34
C LYS A 159 -13.21 -9.99 -25.55
N PHE A 160 -12.07 -9.34 -25.68
CA PHE A 160 -12.00 -7.87 -25.80
C PHE A 160 -11.51 -7.45 -27.19
N GLU A 161 -11.98 -6.29 -27.62
CA GLU A 161 -11.44 -5.51 -28.74
C GLU A 161 -10.92 -4.17 -28.17
N GLY A 162 -9.59 -4.07 -28.04
CA GLY A 162 -8.99 -2.97 -27.28
C GLY A 162 -9.43 -3.01 -25.80
N ARG A 163 -10.24 -2.03 -25.39
CA ARG A 163 -10.82 -1.98 -24.03
C ARG A 163 -12.31 -2.34 -23.99
N PHE A 164 -12.90 -2.72 -25.10
CA PHE A 164 -14.34 -3.02 -25.17
C PHE A 164 -14.57 -4.51 -25.15
N LEU A 165 -15.54 -4.92 -24.33
CA LEU A 165 -16.07 -6.27 -24.40
C LEU A 165 -16.76 -6.46 -25.76
N LYS A 166 -16.42 -7.54 -26.47
CA LYS A 166 -17.07 -7.85 -27.74
C LYS A 166 -18.56 -8.15 -27.52
N PRO A 167 -19.44 -7.81 -28.49
CA PRO A 167 -20.89 -7.90 -28.34
C PRO A 167 -21.44 -9.29 -27.99
N ASP A 168 -20.69 -10.34 -28.35
CA ASP A 168 -21.08 -11.73 -28.11
C ASP A 168 -20.85 -12.20 -26.68
N PHE A 169 -20.25 -11.37 -25.81
CA PHE A 169 -19.90 -11.71 -24.44
C PHE A 169 -20.61 -10.82 -23.42
N ASP A 170 -20.89 -11.42 -22.28
CA ASP A 170 -21.50 -10.75 -21.12
C ASP A 170 -20.47 -10.51 -20.01
N TRP A 171 -20.48 -9.29 -19.42
CA TRP A 171 -19.56 -8.89 -18.37
C TRP A 171 -19.62 -9.78 -17.12
N THR A 172 -20.79 -10.25 -16.77
CA THR A 172 -21.00 -11.03 -15.55
C THR A 172 -20.70 -12.51 -15.79
N VAL A 173 -21.27 -13.06 -16.86
CA VAL A 173 -21.21 -14.51 -17.15
C VAL A 173 -19.86 -14.89 -17.77
N ASP A 174 -19.38 -14.10 -18.74
CA ASP A 174 -18.19 -14.46 -19.53
C ASP A 174 -16.89 -13.87 -18.99
N ILE A 175 -16.98 -12.86 -18.12
CA ILE A 175 -15.80 -12.21 -17.50
C ILE A 175 -15.80 -12.41 -15.99
N GLY A 176 -16.82 -11.93 -15.30
CA GLY A 176 -16.86 -11.95 -13.83
C GLY A 176 -16.80 -13.34 -13.23
N LYS A 177 -17.58 -14.27 -13.78
CA LYS A 177 -17.61 -15.65 -13.31
C LYS A 177 -16.31 -16.42 -13.58
N PRO A 178 -15.73 -16.42 -14.79
CA PRO A 178 -14.40 -17.00 -15.03
C PRO A 178 -13.30 -16.44 -14.14
N VAL A 179 -13.30 -15.13 -13.85
CA VAL A 179 -12.35 -14.52 -12.91
C VAL A 179 -12.50 -15.11 -11.52
N GLN A 180 -13.72 -15.22 -11.01
CA GLN A 180 -13.95 -15.77 -9.68
C GLN A 180 -13.59 -17.25 -9.58
N ASP A 181 -13.99 -18.03 -10.58
CA ASP A 181 -13.74 -19.49 -10.61
C ASP A 181 -12.23 -19.75 -10.71
N PHE A 182 -11.54 -19.07 -11.63
CA PHE A 182 -10.07 -19.14 -11.76
C PHE A 182 -9.34 -18.84 -10.45
N LEU A 183 -9.74 -17.77 -9.76
CA LEU A 183 -9.07 -17.38 -8.51
C LEU A 183 -9.33 -18.40 -7.39
N ARG A 184 -10.55 -18.94 -7.27
CA ARG A 184 -10.88 -19.98 -6.28
C ARG A 184 -10.16 -21.29 -6.53
N GLU A 185 -10.02 -21.69 -7.78
CA GLU A 185 -9.37 -22.95 -8.17
C GLU A 185 -7.84 -22.90 -8.02
N ASN A 186 -7.24 -21.71 -8.12
CA ASN A 186 -5.79 -21.54 -8.17
C ASN A 186 -5.18 -20.92 -6.90
N THR A 187 -5.97 -20.75 -5.82
CA THR A 187 -5.48 -20.20 -4.56
C THR A 187 -5.86 -21.07 -3.37
N GLU A 188 -4.96 -21.12 -2.40
CA GLU A 188 -5.10 -21.86 -1.15
C GLU A 188 -4.58 -21.05 0.05
N VAL A 189 -5.09 -21.32 1.24
CA VAL A 189 -4.83 -20.53 2.45
C VAL A 189 -3.37 -20.57 2.91
N GLN A 190 -2.66 -21.67 2.63
CA GLN A 190 -1.27 -21.88 3.07
C GLN A 190 -0.23 -21.17 2.21
N GLN A 191 -0.63 -20.67 1.05
CA GLN A 191 0.24 -20.00 0.10
C GLN A 191 -0.02 -18.49 0.07
N ALA A 192 1.05 -17.70 0.02
CA ALA A 192 0.94 -16.26 -0.23
C ALA A 192 0.97 -15.97 -1.75
N TYR A 193 0.19 -14.97 -2.17
CA TYR A 193 0.04 -14.60 -3.57
C TYR A 193 0.25 -13.12 -3.79
N GLN A 194 0.69 -12.78 -5.01
CA GLN A 194 0.61 -11.44 -5.59
C GLN A 194 -0.23 -11.50 -6.85
N ILE A 195 -1.19 -10.58 -6.99
CA ILE A 195 -2.04 -10.54 -8.18
C ILE A 195 -1.69 -9.36 -9.07
N MET A 196 -1.44 -9.65 -10.34
CA MET A 196 -1.08 -8.68 -11.38
C MET A 196 -2.28 -8.51 -12.33
N LEU A 197 -2.74 -7.27 -12.49
CA LEU A 197 -3.99 -6.95 -13.17
C LEU A 197 -3.75 -6.03 -14.36
N GLU A 198 -3.70 -6.59 -15.57
CA GLU A 198 -3.82 -5.85 -16.84
C GLU A 198 -5.28 -5.94 -17.29
N ALA A 199 -6.17 -5.33 -16.52
CA ALA A 199 -7.61 -5.51 -16.63
C ALA A 199 -8.37 -4.22 -16.29
N HIS A 200 -9.68 -4.25 -16.46
CA HIS A 200 -10.59 -3.20 -16.06
C HIS A 200 -10.72 -3.10 -14.54
N GLY A 201 -11.15 -1.93 -14.05
CA GLY A 201 -11.38 -1.70 -12.62
C GLY A 201 -12.46 -2.60 -12.02
N SER A 202 -13.50 -2.91 -12.79
CA SER A 202 -14.55 -3.86 -12.39
C SER A 202 -14.03 -5.29 -12.19
N ILE A 203 -13.09 -5.72 -13.02
CA ILE A 203 -12.42 -7.02 -12.88
C ILE A 203 -11.53 -7.04 -11.64
N ALA A 204 -10.79 -5.95 -11.38
CA ALA A 204 -9.99 -5.81 -10.17
C ALA A 204 -10.86 -5.88 -8.90
N PHE A 205 -12.00 -5.21 -8.93
CA PHE A 205 -12.99 -5.27 -7.85
C PHE A 205 -13.55 -6.68 -7.68
N ALA A 206 -13.94 -7.34 -8.77
CA ALA A 206 -14.46 -8.72 -8.74
C ALA A 206 -13.43 -9.70 -8.18
N ALA A 207 -12.15 -9.54 -8.56
CA ALA A 207 -11.04 -10.32 -8.01
C ALA A 207 -10.87 -10.09 -6.51
N GLY A 208 -10.89 -8.83 -6.07
CA GLY A 208 -10.82 -8.50 -4.65
C GLY A 208 -11.97 -9.09 -3.83
N ARG A 209 -13.18 -9.12 -4.39
CA ARG A 209 -14.37 -9.67 -3.73
C ARG A 209 -14.29 -11.18 -3.47
N VAL A 210 -13.51 -11.93 -4.24
CA VAL A 210 -13.22 -13.35 -3.97
C VAL A 210 -12.46 -13.50 -2.65
N PHE A 211 -11.56 -12.56 -2.36
CA PHE A 211 -10.67 -12.57 -1.21
C PHE A 211 -11.12 -11.62 -0.11
N ASP A 212 -12.35 -11.75 0.31
CA ASP A 212 -12.82 -10.98 1.45
C ASP A 212 -12.03 -11.32 2.74
N THR A 213 -12.25 -10.53 3.78
CA THR A 213 -11.56 -10.69 5.07
C THR A 213 -11.71 -12.06 5.74
N LYS A 214 -12.63 -12.91 5.23
CA LYS A 214 -12.91 -14.26 5.75
C LYS A 214 -12.30 -15.37 4.88
N SER A 215 -11.78 -15.03 3.70
CA SER A 215 -11.19 -16.03 2.78
C SER A 215 -9.97 -16.74 3.38
N GLY A 216 -9.24 -16.06 4.27
CA GLY A 216 -8.00 -16.56 4.86
C GLY A 216 -6.82 -16.63 3.87
N VAL A 217 -7.03 -16.32 2.59
CA VAL A 217 -5.98 -16.31 1.56
C VAL A 217 -5.17 -15.04 1.66
N ASP A 218 -3.86 -15.17 1.73
CA ASP A 218 -2.93 -14.05 1.70
C ASP A 218 -2.61 -13.65 0.26
N ILE A 219 -3.25 -12.61 -0.22
CA ILE A 219 -3.09 -12.10 -1.58
C ILE A 219 -3.05 -10.58 -1.60
N CYS A 220 -2.07 -10.02 -2.30
CA CYS A 220 -1.87 -8.59 -2.44
C CYS A 220 -1.83 -8.18 -3.91
N PRO A 221 -2.45 -7.07 -4.29
CA PRO A 221 -2.36 -6.56 -5.64
C PRO A 221 -1.00 -5.91 -5.90
N VAL A 222 -0.52 -6.06 -7.13
CA VAL A 222 0.65 -5.35 -7.63
C VAL A 222 0.20 -4.09 -8.35
N GLN A 223 0.67 -2.94 -7.89
CA GLN A 223 0.42 -1.63 -8.50
C GLN A 223 1.61 -1.20 -9.36
N LYS A 224 1.34 -0.76 -10.58
CA LYS A 224 2.35 -0.10 -11.41
C LYS A 224 2.57 1.32 -10.91
N THR A 225 3.79 1.62 -10.51
CA THR A 225 4.24 2.96 -10.12
C THR A 225 5.23 3.50 -11.15
N ILE A 226 5.63 4.77 -11.00
CA ILE A 226 6.66 5.40 -11.84
C ILE A 226 8.02 4.68 -11.66
N LEU A 227 8.27 4.15 -10.46
CA LEU A 227 9.52 3.45 -10.11
C LEU A 227 9.49 1.96 -10.47
N GLY A 228 8.36 1.44 -10.96
CA GLY A 228 8.17 0.03 -11.28
C GLY A 228 6.95 -0.59 -10.57
N PRO A 229 6.78 -1.90 -10.66
CA PRO A 229 5.71 -2.61 -9.96
C PRO A 229 6.00 -2.69 -8.46
N GLU A 230 4.99 -2.45 -7.66
CA GLU A 230 5.04 -2.47 -6.20
C GLU A 230 3.92 -3.35 -5.65
N ILE A 231 4.24 -4.23 -4.69
CA ILE A 231 3.23 -5.03 -4.01
C ILE A 231 2.53 -4.16 -2.96
N TRP A 232 1.24 -3.95 -3.14
CA TRP A 232 0.43 -3.16 -2.22
C TRP A 232 -0.11 -4.04 -1.09
N GLU A 233 0.78 -4.36 -0.16
CA GLU A 233 0.44 -5.10 1.05
C GLU A 233 -0.16 -4.17 2.11
N PHE A 234 -1.12 -4.73 2.87
CA PHE A 234 -1.65 -4.06 4.06
C PHE A 234 -0.69 -4.25 5.23
N ASP A 235 -0.16 -3.15 5.75
CA ASP A 235 0.60 -3.11 7.00
C ASP A 235 -0.28 -2.58 8.14
N LYS A 236 -0.10 -3.15 9.34
CA LYS A 236 -0.81 -2.72 10.56
C LYS A 236 -0.22 -1.46 11.21
N CYS A 237 0.71 -0.78 10.54
CA CYS A 237 1.32 0.44 11.04
C CYS A 237 0.29 1.58 11.24
N ASP A 238 0.73 2.67 11.86
CA ASP A 238 -0.11 3.83 12.10
C ASP A 238 -0.66 4.40 10.79
N ARG A 239 -1.99 4.47 10.71
CA ARG A 239 -2.73 4.95 9.56
C ARG A 239 -3.06 6.43 9.63
N THR A 240 -2.76 7.10 10.73
CA THR A 240 -3.11 8.51 10.94
C THR A 240 -2.34 9.46 10.04
N GLN A 241 -1.18 9.03 9.55
CA GLN A 241 -0.33 9.80 8.64
C GLN A 241 -0.88 9.91 7.21
N TYR A 242 -1.83 9.04 6.81
CA TYR A 242 -2.36 9.03 5.46
C TYR A 242 -3.58 9.94 5.34
N GLN A 243 -3.71 10.56 4.16
CA GLN A 243 -4.88 11.38 3.83
C GLN A 243 -6.17 10.59 3.90
N ASN A 244 -7.25 11.30 4.24
CA ASN A 244 -8.60 10.77 4.25
C ASN A 244 -9.36 11.16 2.99
N TRP A 245 -10.54 10.59 2.83
CA TRP A 245 -11.52 11.08 1.89
C TRP A 245 -12.26 12.31 2.44
N LYS A 246 -12.50 13.28 1.55
CA LYS A 246 -13.62 14.20 1.69
C LYS A 246 -14.85 13.50 1.11
N VAL A 247 -15.88 13.33 1.93
CA VAL A 247 -17.10 12.63 1.55
C VAL A 247 -18.25 13.62 1.46
N GLU A 248 -18.90 13.67 0.31
CA GLU A 248 -20.07 14.50 0.07
C GLU A 248 -21.29 13.62 -0.21
N HIS A 249 -22.40 13.93 0.45
CA HIS A 249 -23.68 13.28 0.25
C HIS A 249 -24.60 14.24 -0.48
N ILE A 250 -24.99 13.92 -1.71
CA ILE A 250 -25.83 14.73 -2.56
C ILE A 250 -27.17 14.02 -2.69
N ALA A 251 -28.21 14.57 -2.05
CA ALA A 251 -29.58 14.08 -2.21
C ALA A 251 -30.10 14.44 -3.60
N ARG A 252 -30.83 13.53 -4.21
CA ARG A 252 -31.55 13.75 -5.48
C ARG A 252 -33.04 13.66 -5.22
N ASP A 253 -33.77 14.48 -5.90
CA ASP A 253 -35.24 14.47 -5.80
C ASP A 253 -35.83 13.43 -6.78
N GLU A 254 -35.53 12.17 -6.48
CA GLU A 254 -35.96 11.04 -7.30
C GLU A 254 -36.61 9.95 -6.42
N ASP A 255 -37.69 9.40 -6.91
CA ASP A 255 -38.49 8.38 -6.18
C ASP A 255 -37.83 7.00 -6.28
N THR A 256 -36.55 6.92 -5.88
CA THR A 256 -35.75 5.69 -5.87
C THR A 256 -34.81 5.62 -4.67
N PHE A 257 -34.42 4.40 -4.29
CA PHE A 257 -33.43 4.14 -3.23
C PHE A 257 -32.06 3.74 -3.75
N ASP A 258 -31.87 3.73 -5.07
CA ASP A 258 -30.58 3.45 -5.68
C ASP A 258 -29.57 4.54 -5.32
N THR A 259 -28.33 4.16 -5.14
CA THR A 259 -27.26 5.06 -4.73
C THR A 259 -26.14 5.04 -5.76
N ALA A 260 -25.65 6.19 -6.21
CA ALA A 260 -24.41 6.28 -6.96
C ALA A 260 -23.22 6.53 -6.02
N LEU A 261 -22.20 5.70 -6.14
CA LEU A 261 -20.90 5.85 -5.49
C LEU A 261 -19.90 6.37 -6.51
N ILE A 262 -19.32 7.54 -6.25
CA ILE A 262 -18.31 8.16 -7.10
C ILE A 262 -16.97 8.19 -6.37
N LEU A 263 -15.91 7.65 -6.98
CA LEU A 263 -14.57 7.53 -6.42
C LEU A 263 -13.55 8.30 -7.28
N ASN A 264 -13.21 9.51 -6.86
CA ASN A 264 -12.32 10.41 -7.57
C ASN A 264 -10.88 10.28 -7.05
N VAL A 265 -10.16 9.22 -7.41
CA VAL A 265 -8.75 9.07 -6.99
C VAL A 265 -7.81 9.82 -7.92
N ARG A 266 -7.93 9.63 -9.22
CA ARG A 266 -7.01 10.21 -10.22
C ARG A 266 -7.46 11.56 -10.73
N HIS A 267 -8.74 11.72 -10.95
CA HIS A 267 -9.36 12.95 -11.43
C HIS A 267 -10.85 12.97 -11.04
N ASN A 268 -11.43 14.16 -11.08
CA ASN A 268 -12.84 14.34 -10.77
C ASN A 268 -13.72 13.87 -11.94
N ILE A 269 -14.59 12.90 -11.68
CA ILE A 269 -15.51 12.31 -12.65
C ILE A 269 -16.98 12.68 -12.39
N CYS A 270 -17.27 13.53 -11.41
CA CYS A 270 -18.65 13.82 -10.99
C CYS A 270 -19.52 14.30 -12.15
N SER A 271 -19.03 15.26 -12.94
CA SER A 271 -19.77 15.83 -14.07
C SER A 271 -20.09 14.79 -15.15
N ASP A 272 -19.15 13.87 -15.41
CA ASP A 272 -19.35 12.80 -16.40
C ASP A 272 -20.36 11.78 -15.90
N VAL A 273 -20.32 11.45 -14.61
CA VAL A 273 -21.30 10.54 -13.99
C VAL A 273 -22.68 11.16 -13.98
N GLU A 274 -22.83 12.42 -13.57
CA GLU A 274 -24.11 13.12 -13.57
C GLU A 274 -24.73 13.18 -14.97
N ARG A 275 -23.91 13.50 -15.97
CA ARG A 275 -24.34 13.48 -17.38
C ARG A 275 -24.80 12.09 -17.80
N TYR A 276 -24.02 11.05 -17.50
CA TYR A 276 -24.37 9.67 -17.80
C TYR A 276 -25.68 9.25 -17.16
N LEU A 277 -25.87 9.49 -15.85
CA LEU A 277 -27.10 9.16 -15.15
C LEU A 277 -28.32 9.80 -15.82
N LYS A 278 -28.20 11.07 -16.21
CA LYS A 278 -29.26 11.81 -16.90
C LYS A 278 -29.55 11.27 -18.31
N GLU A 279 -28.51 11.07 -19.12
CA GLU A 279 -28.63 10.67 -20.52
C GLU A 279 -29.13 9.23 -20.68
N GLN A 280 -28.73 8.34 -19.76
CA GLN A 280 -29.13 6.94 -19.79
C GLN A 280 -30.38 6.63 -18.95
N GLY A 281 -30.99 7.65 -18.31
CA GLY A 281 -32.19 7.48 -17.49
C GLY A 281 -31.94 6.58 -16.28
N VAL A 282 -30.72 6.59 -15.72
CA VAL A 282 -30.39 5.86 -14.49
C VAL A 282 -30.77 6.73 -13.30
N HIS A 283 -31.84 6.36 -12.61
CA HIS A 283 -32.38 7.11 -11.48
C HIS A 283 -31.71 6.71 -10.18
N VAL A 284 -31.17 7.67 -9.43
CA VAL A 284 -30.56 7.47 -8.12
C VAL A 284 -31.08 8.47 -7.11
N GLY A 285 -31.51 8.03 -5.94
CA GLY A 285 -32.00 8.89 -4.87
C GLY A 285 -30.88 9.64 -4.13
N ARG A 286 -29.64 9.16 -4.24
CA ARG A 286 -28.49 9.77 -3.61
C ARG A 286 -27.18 9.50 -4.36
N ILE A 287 -26.30 10.50 -4.35
CA ILE A 287 -24.91 10.34 -4.76
C ILE A 287 -24.04 10.44 -3.51
N ILE A 288 -23.10 9.51 -3.33
CA ILE A 288 -22.03 9.57 -2.34
C ILE A 288 -20.73 9.77 -3.11
N ASN A 289 -20.18 10.97 -3.00
CA ASN A 289 -19.01 11.40 -3.72
C ASN A 289 -17.78 11.42 -2.80
N PHE A 290 -16.77 10.62 -3.15
CA PHE A 290 -15.48 10.57 -2.49
C PHE A 290 -14.46 11.31 -3.33
N SER A 291 -13.91 12.35 -2.77
CA SER A 291 -12.81 13.12 -3.37
C SER A 291 -11.65 13.21 -2.39
N PRO A 292 -10.43 13.47 -2.85
CA PRO A 292 -9.31 13.75 -1.95
C PRO A 292 -9.60 14.96 -1.07
N GLU A 293 -9.16 14.94 0.19
CA GLU A 293 -9.05 16.17 0.97
C GLU A 293 -8.12 17.14 0.23
N ASP A 294 -8.56 18.40 0.09
CA ASP A 294 -7.81 19.42 -0.66
C ASP A 294 -6.51 19.76 0.10
N THR A 295 -5.38 19.31 -0.41
CA THR A 295 -4.05 19.48 0.20
C THR A 295 -3.16 20.44 -0.58
N GLY A 296 -3.76 21.26 -1.45
CA GLY A 296 -3.03 22.22 -2.28
C GLY A 296 -2.44 21.59 -3.56
N SER A 297 -1.34 22.14 -4.07
CA SER A 297 -0.82 21.90 -5.42
C SER A 297 -0.19 20.50 -5.68
N THR A 298 -0.08 19.65 -4.69
CA THR A 298 0.41 18.27 -4.86
C THR A 298 -0.78 17.34 -5.04
N GLY A 299 -1.04 16.92 -6.27
CA GLY A 299 -2.19 16.04 -6.59
C GLY A 299 -2.28 14.82 -5.65
N PHE A 300 -3.51 14.40 -5.35
CA PHE A 300 -3.76 13.21 -4.54
C PHE A 300 -3.21 11.96 -5.23
N SER A 301 -2.45 11.18 -4.50
CA SER A 301 -2.07 9.84 -4.93
C SER A 301 -2.16 8.87 -3.76
N ILE A 302 -2.67 7.68 -4.03
CA ILE A 302 -2.59 6.59 -3.06
C ILE A 302 -1.14 6.15 -2.98
N GLN A 303 -0.55 6.23 -1.79
CA GLN A 303 0.89 6.08 -1.59
C GLN A 303 1.35 4.62 -1.59
N ASN A 304 0.55 3.72 -1.00
CA ASN A 304 0.88 2.30 -0.85
C ASN A 304 -0.36 1.45 -0.51
N GLY A 305 -0.16 0.16 -0.25
CA GLY A 305 -1.24 -0.77 0.09
C GLY A 305 -1.97 -0.44 1.39
N THR A 306 -1.27 0.05 2.40
CA THR A 306 -1.89 0.46 3.69
C THR A 306 -2.82 1.65 3.51
N HIS A 307 -2.38 2.68 2.76
CA HIS A 307 -3.21 3.82 2.41
C HIS A 307 -4.43 3.39 1.59
N SER A 308 -4.22 2.55 0.57
CA SER A 308 -5.30 2.00 -0.25
C SER A 308 -6.34 1.25 0.56
N SER A 309 -5.91 0.37 1.47
CA SER A 309 -6.81 -0.38 2.36
C SER A 309 -7.56 0.52 3.33
N LYS A 310 -6.90 1.56 3.87
CA LYS A 310 -7.54 2.58 4.71
C LYS A 310 -8.67 3.27 3.97
N LEU A 311 -8.41 3.76 2.77
CA LEU A 311 -9.39 4.45 1.94
C LEU A 311 -10.58 3.53 1.56
N ALA A 312 -10.32 2.24 1.27
CA ALA A 312 -11.36 1.26 1.02
C ALA A 312 -12.25 1.02 2.26
N MET A 313 -11.65 1.00 3.46
CA MET A 313 -12.40 0.89 4.73
C MET A 313 -13.23 2.12 5.02
N GLU A 314 -12.80 3.31 4.65
CA GLU A 314 -13.59 4.54 4.78
C GLU A 314 -14.82 4.52 3.85
N VAL A 315 -14.67 4.04 2.62
CA VAL A 315 -15.82 3.80 1.72
C VAL A 315 -16.79 2.79 2.34
N TYR A 316 -16.28 1.68 2.85
CA TYR A 316 -17.09 0.70 3.57
C TYR A 316 -17.86 1.33 4.74
N ALA A 317 -17.21 2.13 5.57
CA ALA A 317 -17.83 2.77 6.73
C ALA A 317 -18.95 3.74 6.32
N ALA A 318 -18.74 4.54 5.28
CA ALA A 318 -19.75 5.46 4.76
C ALA A 318 -20.97 4.70 4.18
N LEU A 319 -20.72 3.62 3.45
CA LEU A 319 -21.80 2.77 2.89
C LEU A 319 -22.57 1.99 3.97
N ALA A 320 -21.94 1.67 5.10
CA ALA A 320 -22.61 1.06 6.25
C ALA A 320 -23.69 1.97 6.85
N GLY A 321 -23.59 3.29 6.65
CA GLY A 321 -24.59 4.29 7.07
C GLY A 321 -25.86 4.32 6.20
N ARG A 322 -25.94 3.55 5.09
CA ARG A 322 -27.15 3.47 4.27
C ARG A 322 -28.30 2.83 5.05
N SER A 323 -29.52 3.31 4.81
CA SER A 323 -30.75 2.72 5.35
C SER A 323 -30.94 1.27 4.88
N THR A 324 -31.83 0.53 5.55
CA THR A 324 -32.14 -0.85 5.15
C THR A 324 -32.70 -0.94 3.74
N VAL A 325 -33.46 0.07 3.31
CA VAL A 325 -34.05 0.12 1.97
C VAL A 325 -32.96 0.37 0.92
N GLU A 326 -32.10 1.37 1.13
CA GLU A 326 -30.96 1.65 0.24
C GLU A 326 -29.98 0.48 0.14
N ARG A 327 -29.81 -0.33 1.18
CA ARG A 327 -28.95 -1.53 1.13
C ARG A 327 -29.54 -2.68 0.29
N ARG A 328 -30.85 -2.66 0.04
CA ARG A 328 -31.54 -3.63 -0.83
C ARG A 328 -31.63 -3.15 -2.28
N ALA A 329 -31.51 -1.85 -2.49
CA ALA A 329 -31.47 -1.20 -3.79
C ALA A 329 -30.08 -1.34 -4.44
N TYR A 330 -29.92 -0.92 -5.68
CA TYR A 330 -28.66 -0.97 -6.38
C TYR A 330 -27.68 0.12 -5.91
N LEU A 331 -26.41 -0.27 -5.83
CA LEU A 331 -25.28 0.62 -5.69
C LEU A 331 -24.54 0.70 -7.03
N HIS A 332 -24.62 1.85 -7.68
CA HIS A 332 -23.95 2.13 -8.95
C HIS A 332 -22.54 2.67 -8.65
N ILE A 333 -21.47 1.94 -9.04
CA ILE A 333 -20.08 2.26 -8.67
C ILE A 333 -19.34 2.80 -9.89
N PHE A 334 -18.94 4.07 -9.81
CA PHE A 334 -18.13 4.78 -10.78
C PHE A 334 -16.78 5.13 -10.16
N ALA A 335 -15.68 4.77 -10.81
CA ALA A 335 -14.36 4.97 -10.23
C ALA A 335 -13.31 5.42 -11.24
N ALA A 336 -12.58 6.48 -10.91
CA ALA A 336 -11.32 6.84 -11.55
C ALA A 336 -10.16 6.49 -10.60
N ALA A 337 -9.86 5.19 -10.46
CA ALA A 337 -8.97 4.68 -9.43
C ALA A 337 -7.97 3.64 -9.97
N PRO A 338 -6.83 3.40 -9.29
CA PRO A 338 -5.92 2.32 -9.59
C PRO A 338 -6.55 0.95 -9.36
N ASN A 339 -6.15 -0.06 -10.15
CA ASN A 339 -6.64 -1.43 -10.01
C ASN A 339 -6.36 -2.03 -8.62
N ALA A 340 -5.21 -1.71 -8.01
CA ALA A 340 -4.91 -2.16 -6.67
C ALA A 340 -5.89 -1.61 -5.61
N PHE A 341 -6.34 -0.35 -5.76
CA PHE A 341 -7.38 0.21 -4.90
C PHE A 341 -8.73 -0.47 -5.14
N MET A 342 -9.11 -0.70 -6.41
CA MET A 342 -10.35 -1.41 -6.75
C MET A 342 -10.35 -2.85 -6.19
N PHE A 343 -9.20 -3.51 -6.18
CA PHE A 343 -9.03 -4.81 -5.53
C PHE A 343 -9.29 -4.73 -4.01
N HIS A 344 -8.65 -3.79 -3.30
CA HIS A 344 -8.88 -3.61 -1.85
C HIS A 344 -10.34 -3.22 -1.54
N LEU A 345 -10.96 -2.42 -2.39
CA LEU A 345 -12.38 -2.09 -2.27
C LEU A 345 -13.26 -3.34 -2.44
N GLY A 346 -12.90 -4.19 -3.40
CA GLY A 346 -13.54 -5.49 -3.59
C GLY A 346 -13.48 -6.38 -2.34
N GLN A 347 -12.33 -6.43 -1.67
CA GLN A 347 -12.14 -7.25 -0.45
C GLN A 347 -13.10 -6.86 0.69
N VAL A 348 -13.50 -5.60 0.78
CA VAL A 348 -14.42 -5.11 1.82
C VAL A 348 -15.88 -4.97 1.34
N SER A 349 -16.17 -5.32 0.09
CA SER A 349 -17.43 -4.98 -0.58
C SER A 349 -18.60 -5.92 -0.28
N ARG A 350 -18.43 -7.03 0.44
CA ARG A 350 -19.54 -7.96 0.73
C ARG A 350 -20.80 -7.28 1.27
N PRO A 351 -20.70 -6.32 2.19
CA PRO A 351 -21.90 -5.65 2.74
C PRO A 351 -22.48 -4.56 1.84
N PHE A 352 -21.93 -4.33 0.65
CA PHE A 352 -22.45 -3.30 -0.25
C PHE A 352 -23.83 -3.61 -0.81
N GLY A 353 -24.24 -4.88 -0.77
CA GLY A 353 -25.50 -5.33 -1.33
C GLY A 353 -25.40 -5.54 -2.83
N LYS A 354 -26.52 -5.29 -3.53
CA LYS A 354 -26.53 -5.31 -5.00
C LYS A 354 -25.68 -4.18 -5.54
N CYS A 355 -24.76 -4.46 -6.46
CA CYS A 355 -23.97 -3.42 -7.08
C CYS A 355 -23.71 -3.67 -8.56
N ILE A 356 -23.65 -2.56 -9.30
CA ILE A 356 -23.31 -2.49 -10.71
C ILE A 356 -22.04 -1.63 -10.81
N LEU A 357 -21.00 -2.19 -11.40
CA LEU A 357 -19.79 -1.44 -11.70
C LEU A 357 -19.88 -0.84 -13.10
N TYR A 358 -19.22 0.28 -13.29
CA TYR A 358 -19.19 0.99 -14.56
C TYR A 358 -17.76 1.20 -15.04
N GLU A 359 -17.54 0.92 -16.32
CA GLU A 359 -16.26 1.21 -16.99
C GLU A 359 -16.40 2.48 -17.84
N TYR A 360 -15.35 3.31 -17.83
CA TYR A 360 -15.33 4.51 -18.64
C TYR A 360 -15.04 4.17 -20.12
N ASP A 361 -15.89 4.69 -21.01
CA ASP A 361 -15.74 4.55 -22.46
C ASP A 361 -14.74 5.58 -23.00
N PHE A 362 -13.45 5.26 -22.96
CA PHE A 362 -12.37 6.13 -23.42
C PHE A 362 -12.43 6.45 -24.92
N GLU A 363 -13.05 5.61 -25.73
CA GLU A 363 -13.11 5.77 -27.18
C GLU A 363 -14.47 6.32 -27.63
N GLN A 364 -15.41 6.54 -26.70
CA GLN A 364 -16.75 7.05 -26.95
C GLN A 364 -17.54 6.23 -28.00
N ARG A 365 -17.30 4.93 -28.09
CA ARG A 365 -17.97 4.04 -29.03
C ARG A 365 -19.47 3.89 -28.75
N GLY A 366 -19.86 4.00 -27.46
CA GLY A 366 -21.22 3.81 -27.01
C GLY A 366 -22.08 5.08 -26.96
N ASN A 367 -21.63 6.24 -27.47
CA ASN A 367 -22.30 7.53 -27.30
C ASN A 367 -22.57 7.95 -25.84
N CYS A 368 -21.93 7.27 -24.87
CA CYS A 368 -22.06 7.58 -23.44
C CYS A 368 -20.69 7.49 -22.75
N SER A 369 -20.55 8.17 -21.62
CA SER A 369 -19.27 8.25 -20.89
C SER A 369 -18.95 6.92 -20.18
N TYR A 370 -19.95 6.11 -19.86
CA TYR A 370 -19.79 4.87 -19.08
C TYR A 370 -20.58 3.72 -19.72
N ILE A 371 -20.13 2.50 -19.43
CA ILE A 371 -20.78 1.24 -19.82
C ILE A 371 -20.96 0.42 -18.54
N PRO A 372 -22.18 -0.09 -18.26
CA PRO A 372 -22.37 -1.03 -17.15
C PRO A 372 -21.54 -2.29 -17.41
N SER A 373 -20.91 -2.79 -16.37
CA SER A 373 -20.03 -3.96 -16.45
C SER A 373 -20.49 -5.05 -15.46
N ILE A 374 -19.60 -5.58 -14.63
CA ILE A 374 -19.90 -6.67 -13.70
C ILE A 374 -20.96 -6.27 -12.68
N GLN A 375 -21.94 -7.13 -12.50
CA GLN A 375 -23.03 -6.96 -11.55
C GLN A 375 -22.97 -8.02 -10.45
N PHE A 376 -23.33 -7.63 -9.25
CA PHE A 376 -23.41 -8.53 -8.09
C PHE A 376 -24.78 -8.48 -7.46
N ASP A 377 -25.30 -9.65 -7.12
CA ASP A 377 -26.50 -9.79 -6.30
C ASP A 377 -26.25 -9.38 -4.84
N GLY A 378 -27.31 -9.12 -4.09
CA GLY A 378 -27.20 -8.76 -2.67
C GLY A 378 -26.70 -9.89 -1.76
N LYS A 379 -26.50 -11.10 -2.27
CA LYS A 379 -26.03 -12.27 -1.53
C LYS A 379 -24.53 -12.54 -1.75
N GLY A 380 -23.90 -11.77 -2.60
CA GLY A 380 -22.46 -11.88 -2.89
C GLY A 380 -22.12 -12.73 -4.10
N GLY A 381 -23.11 -13.25 -4.82
CA GLY A 381 -22.98 -13.87 -6.12
C GLY A 381 -22.88 -12.83 -7.24
N LEU A 382 -22.56 -13.31 -8.44
CA LEU A 382 -22.73 -12.58 -9.69
C LEU A 382 -24.20 -12.70 -10.13
N GLU A 383 -24.79 -11.59 -10.57
CA GLU A 383 -26.17 -11.52 -11.05
C GLU A 383 -26.27 -11.84 -12.54
#